data_5ee57a42ee3e40d9c322c65e23eb101f
#
_entry.id   5ee57a42ee3e40d9c322c65e23eb101f
#
_cell.length_a   1.000
_cell.length_b   1.000
_cell.length_c   1.000
_cell.angle_alpha   90.00
_cell.angle_beta   90.00
_cell.angle_gamma   90.00
#
_symmetry.space_group_name_H-M   'P 1'
#
loop_
_entity.id
_entity.type
_entity.pdbx_description
1 polymer ?
#
loop_
_entity_poly.entity_id
_entity_poly.type
_entity_poly.pdbx_seq_one_letter_code
_entity_poly.pdbx_strand_id
1 'polypeptide(L)'
;MRRGVRIGIDPGDARIGVARSDPSGVLATPVETVRRGKGDLRRLQRIVEETEAMEVVLGLPRSLSGGEGPAAVKTREFAARLARRVAPVPVRLVDERLTTVTATAMLRGQRKGAKQRAVVDQVAAVVILQQALEAESATGNPPGEVVGPVPGEPAGPEQESAREGDA
;
A
#
# COMPACT_ATOMS: atom_id res chain seq x y z
N MET A 1 -15.74 3.38 -12.23
CA MET A 1 -14.95 3.50 -10.98
C MET A 1 -15.64 2.73 -9.86
N ARG A 2 -14.93 1.78 -9.26
CA ARG A 2 -15.49 1.00 -8.15
C ARG A 2 -15.68 1.89 -6.93
N ARG A 3 -16.71 1.64 -6.16
CA ARG A 3 -17.01 2.43 -4.96
C ARG A 3 -16.43 1.75 -3.72
N GLY A 4 -15.79 2.52 -2.87
CA GLY A 4 -15.21 2.04 -1.62
C GLY A 4 -13.93 2.76 -1.26
N VAL A 5 -13.56 2.71 0.02
CA VAL A 5 -12.32 3.32 0.51
C VAL A 5 -11.13 2.45 0.11
N ARG A 6 -10.06 3.07 -0.38
CA ARG A 6 -8.76 2.41 -0.60
C ARG A 6 -7.75 2.99 0.38
N ILE A 7 -6.84 2.14 0.82
CA ILE A 7 -5.71 2.55 1.67
C ILE A 7 -4.45 2.57 0.81
N GLY A 8 -3.72 3.67 0.85
CA GLY A 8 -2.41 3.77 0.20
C GLY A 8 -1.31 3.64 1.24
N ILE A 9 -0.26 2.89 0.92
CA ILE A 9 0.84 2.63 1.83
C ILE A 9 2.17 2.86 1.11
N ASP A 10 3.05 3.62 1.76
CA ASP A 10 4.44 3.77 1.36
C ASP A 10 5.33 3.12 2.41
N PRO A 11 5.80 1.87 2.16
CA PRO A 11 6.58 1.14 3.15
C PRO A 11 8.05 1.56 3.14
N GLY A 12 8.41 2.51 4.00
CA GLY A 12 9.80 2.91 4.21
C GLY A 12 10.53 1.97 5.15
N ASP A 13 11.86 2.14 5.27
CA ASP A 13 12.69 1.31 6.15
C ASP A 13 12.43 1.58 7.62
N ALA A 14 12.21 2.81 8.00
CA ALA A 14 11.99 3.22 9.38
C ALA A 14 10.52 3.50 9.71
N ARG A 15 9.76 3.95 8.72
CA ARG A 15 8.37 4.38 8.89
C ARG A 15 7.54 4.01 7.67
N ILE A 16 6.24 3.83 7.90
CA ILE A 16 5.27 3.50 6.88
C ILE A 16 4.28 4.66 6.79
N GLY A 17 4.21 5.29 5.63
CA GLY A 17 3.22 6.33 5.37
C GLY A 17 1.88 5.70 4.98
N VAL A 18 0.77 6.24 5.49
CA VAL A 18 -0.57 5.73 5.23
C VAL A 18 -1.48 6.85 4.78
N ALA A 19 -2.23 6.59 3.71
CA ALA A 19 -3.24 7.49 3.16
C ALA A 19 -4.54 6.71 2.94
N ARG A 20 -5.64 7.42 2.80
CA ARG A 20 -6.94 6.82 2.49
C ARG A 20 -7.65 7.62 1.40
N SER A 21 -8.52 6.95 0.65
CA SER A 21 -9.39 7.64 -0.30
C SER A 21 -10.78 7.87 0.31
N ASP A 22 -11.54 8.77 -0.32
CA ASP A 22 -12.98 8.84 -0.10
C ASP A 22 -13.66 7.61 -0.75
N PRO A 23 -14.92 7.31 -0.39
CA PRO A 23 -15.63 6.17 -0.99
C PRO A 23 -15.83 6.26 -2.49
N SER A 24 -15.84 7.46 -3.06
CA SER A 24 -15.97 7.65 -4.52
C SER A 24 -14.67 7.42 -5.27
N GLY A 25 -13.55 7.31 -4.56
CA GLY A 25 -12.25 7.07 -5.18
C GLY A 25 -11.70 8.27 -5.94
N VAL A 26 -12.00 9.49 -5.49
CA VAL A 26 -11.59 10.72 -6.16
C VAL A 26 -10.36 11.35 -5.52
N LEU A 27 -10.32 11.38 -4.19
CA LEU A 27 -9.29 12.11 -3.46
C LEU A 27 -8.62 11.26 -2.39
N ALA A 28 -7.29 11.26 -2.40
CA ALA A 28 -6.48 10.64 -1.35
C ALA A 28 -6.11 11.69 -0.30
N THR A 29 -6.21 11.33 0.98
CA THR A 29 -5.84 12.17 2.11
C THR A 29 -4.95 11.41 3.08
N PRO A 30 -4.06 12.09 3.83
CA PRO A 30 -3.16 11.41 4.75
C PRO A 30 -3.90 10.87 5.98
N VAL A 31 -3.44 9.74 6.51
CA VAL A 31 -3.99 9.12 7.72
C VAL A 31 -3.01 9.22 8.87
N GLU A 32 -1.88 8.54 8.74
CA GLU A 32 -0.84 8.56 9.77
C GLU A 32 0.48 8.00 9.26
N THR A 33 1.51 8.12 10.07
CA THR A 33 2.80 7.47 9.85
C THR A 33 2.96 6.40 10.92
N VAL A 34 3.16 5.16 10.51
CA VAL A 34 3.33 4.00 11.41
C VAL A 34 4.82 3.67 11.50
N ARG A 35 5.34 3.58 12.73
CA ARG A 35 6.75 3.20 12.94
C ARG A 35 6.93 1.73 12.58
N ARG A 36 8.00 1.43 11.81
CA ARG A 36 8.37 0.05 11.49
C ARG A 36 8.79 -0.70 12.75
N GLY A 37 8.44 -1.97 12.80
CA GLY A 37 8.81 -2.84 13.89
C GLY A 37 7.64 -3.62 14.43
N LYS A 38 7.75 -4.07 15.68
CA LYS A 38 6.73 -4.86 16.31
C LYS A 38 5.40 -4.13 16.37
N GLY A 39 4.35 -4.76 15.86
CA GLY A 39 3.00 -4.21 15.86
C GLY A 39 2.64 -3.37 14.66
N ASP A 40 3.55 -3.15 13.71
CA ASP A 40 3.28 -2.33 12.52
C ASP A 40 2.18 -2.95 11.66
N LEU A 41 2.26 -4.24 11.34
CA LEU A 41 1.24 -4.93 10.55
C LEU A 41 -0.11 -4.96 11.25
N ARG A 42 -0.11 -5.11 12.58
CA ARG A 42 -1.34 -5.07 13.36
C ARG A 42 -2.01 -3.70 13.25
N ARG A 43 -1.21 -2.63 13.32
CA ARG A 43 -1.74 -1.27 13.16
C ARG A 43 -2.35 -1.05 11.78
N LEU A 44 -1.67 -1.51 10.74
CA LEU A 44 -2.17 -1.40 9.37
C LEU A 44 -3.46 -2.21 9.19
N GLN A 45 -3.50 -3.41 9.72
CA GLN A 45 -4.70 -4.24 9.71
C GLN A 45 -5.88 -3.50 10.37
N ARG A 46 -5.64 -2.87 11.51
CA ARG A 46 -6.66 -2.12 12.22
C ARG A 46 -7.17 -0.93 11.39
N ILE A 47 -6.29 -0.21 10.71
CA ILE A 47 -6.69 0.89 9.84
C ILE A 47 -7.58 0.37 8.71
N VAL A 48 -7.22 -0.75 8.10
CA VAL A 48 -8.02 -1.37 7.04
C VAL A 48 -9.40 -1.76 7.55
N GLU A 49 -9.47 -2.35 8.74
CA GLU A 49 -10.74 -2.74 9.36
C GLU A 49 -11.61 -1.52 9.72
N GLU A 50 -11.03 -0.53 10.38
CA GLU A 50 -11.74 0.68 10.82
C GLU A 50 -12.30 1.49 9.65
N THR A 51 -11.60 1.53 8.54
CA THR A 51 -12.03 2.26 7.35
C THR A 51 -12.91 1.42 6.43
N GLU A 52 -13.08 0.14 6.73
CA GLU A 52 -13.77 -0.81 5.86
C GLU A 52 -13.23 -0.77 4.44
N ALA A 53 -11.90 -0.71 4.33
CA ALA A 53 -11.23 -0.57 3.05
C ALA A 53 -11.50 -1.75 2.12
N MET A 54 -11.76 -1.45 0.86
CA MET A 54 -11.98 -2.48 -0.15
C MET A 54 -10.68 -2.99 -0.77
N GLU A 55 -9.59 -2.25 -0.60
CA GLU A 55 -8.33 -2.53 -1.27
C GLU A 55 -7.20 -1.75 -0.61
N VAL A 56 -6.01 -2.33 -0.65
CA VAL A 56 -4.77 -1.67 -0.19
C VAL A 56 -3.85 -1.54 -1.40
N VAL A 57 -3.25 -0.36 -1.56
CA VAL A 57 -2.32 -0.06 -2.65
C VAL A 57 -0.96 0.28 -2.06
N LEU A 58 0.10 -0.43 -2.47
CA LEU A 58 1.47 -0.16 -2.08
C LEU A 58 2.30 0.30 -3.27
N GLY A 59 3.20 1.26 -3.03
CA GLY A 59 4.19 1.64 -4.03
C GLY A 59 5.31 0.61 -4.11
N LEU A 60 5.60 0.11 -5.32
CA LEU A 60 6.70 -0.81 -5.57
C LEU A 60 7.87 -0.03 -6.18
N PRO A 61 9.02 0.05 -5.48
CA PRO A 61 10.16 0.76 -6.03
C PRO A 61 10.76 0.00 -7.22
N ARG A 62 11.06 0.74 -8.29
CA ARG A 62 11.72 0.20 -9.47
C ARG A 62 12.85 1.12 -9.88
N SER A 63 13.90 0.54 -10.50
CA SER A 63 14.97 1.33 -11.09
C SER A 63 14.44 2.07 -12.33
N LEU A 64 15.18 3.08 -12.77
CA LEU A 64 14.83 3.83 -13.98
C LEU A 64 14.76 2.95 -15.23
N SER A 65 15.49 1.84 -15.24
CA SER A 65 15.43 0.87 -16.32
C SER A 65 14.23 -0.09 -16.25
N GLY A 66 13.40 0.04 -15.18
CA GLY A 66 12.23 -0.82 -14.98
C GLY A 66 12.51 -2.10 -14.21
N GLY A 67 13.76 -2.36 -13.84
CA GLY A 67 14.13 -3.54 -13.06
C GLY A 67 13.78 -3.41 -11.58
N GLU A 68 13.74 -4.55 -10.90
CA GLU A 68 13.50 -4.62 -9.46
C GLU A 68 14.81 -4.92 -8.73
N GLY A 69 15.17 -4.05 -7.79
CA GLY A 69 16.33 -4.22 -6.94
C GLY A 69 15.97 -4.72 -5.55
N PRO A 70 16.94 -4.66 -4.59
CA PRO A 70 16.69 -5.11 -3.22
C PRO A 70 15.51 -4.44 -2.53
N ALA A 71 15.25 -3.17 -2.80
CA ALA A 71 14.12 -2.45 -2.22
C ALA A 71 12.77 -3.05 -2.67
N ALA A 72 12.69 -3.43 -3.95
CA ALA A 72 11.48 -4.08 -4.48
C ALA A 72 11.25 -5.43 -3.83
N VAL A 73 12.31 -6.22 -3.61
CA VAL A 73 12.22 -7.52 -2.93
C VAL A 73 11.65 -7.33 -1.52
N LYS A 74 12.16 -6.37 -0.76
CA LYS A 74 11.67 -6.08 0.60
C LYS A 74 10.21 -5.66 0.58
N THR A 75 9.82 -4.83 -0.39
CA THR A 75 8.43 -4.37 -0.51
C THR A 75 7.50 -5.53 -0.84
N ARG A 76 7.91 -6.44 -1.72
CA ARG A 76 7.11 -7.62 -2.05
C ARG A 76 6.93 -8.54 -0.84
N GLU A 77 7.98 -8.73 -0.06
CA GLU A 77 7.90 -9.52 1.18
C GLU A 77 6.95 -8.88 2.19
N PHE A 78 7.06 -7.57 2.36
CA PHE A 78 6.16 -6.81 3.22
C PHE A 78 4.71 -6.91 2.74
N ALA A 79 4.49 -6.74 1.44
CA ALA A 79 3.16 -6.83 0.83
C ALA A 79 2.54 -8.22 1.04
N ALA A 80 3.32 -9.29 0.91
CA ALA A 80 2.84 -10.66 1.13
C ALA A 80 2.40 -10.87 2.58
N ARG A 81 3.17 -10.36 3.55
CA ARG A 81 2.80 -10.44 4.96
C ARG A 81 1.55 -9.63 5.27
N LEU A 82 1.46 -8.43 4.71
CA LEU A 82 0.27 -7.58 4.88
C LEU A 82 -0.96 -8.24 4.26
N ALA A 83 -0.82 -8.81 3.07
CA ALA A 83 -1.92 -9.48 2.38
C ALA A 83 -2.54 -10.59 3.22
N ARG A 84 -1.73 -11.37 3.93
CA ARG A 84 -2.21 -12.40 4.84
C ARG A 84 -2.99 -11.80 6.01
N ARG A 85 -2.53 -10.66 6.51
CA ARG A 85 -3.17 -9.98 7.65
C ARG A 85 -4.52 -9.39 7.32
N VAL A 86 -4.64 -8.81 6.13
CA VAL A 86 -5.85 -8.08 5.74
C VAL A 86 -6.80 -8.90 4.87
N ALA A 87 -6.43 -10.15 4.55
CA ALA A 87 -7.30 -11.00 3.74
C ALA A 87 -8.73 -11.01 4.31
N PRO A 88 -9.77 -10.99 3.48
CA PRO A 88 -9.77 -11.10 2.01
C PRO A 88 -9.58 -9.79 1.25
N VAL A 89 -9.23 -8.69 1.94
CA VAL A 89 -8.97 -7.42 1.27
C VAL A 89 -7.73 -7.54 0.40
N PRO A 90 -7.82 -7.28 -0.92
CA PRO A 90 -6.66 -7.43 -1.79
C PRO A 90 -5.62 -6.33 -1.57
N VAL A 91 -4.36 -6.71 -1.71
CA VAL A 91 -3.22 -5.80 -1.68
C VAL A 91 -2.67 -5.71 -3.10
N ARG A 92 -2.49 -4.50 -3.61
CA ARG A 92 -1.97 -4.24 -4.96
C ARG A 92 -0.66 -3.51 -4.90
N LEU A 93 0.24 -3.85 -5.82
CA LEU A 93 1.50 -3.15 -6.00
C LEU A 93 1.42 -2.27 -7.24
N VAL A 94 1.80 -1.01 -7.11
CA VAL A 94 1.84 -0.05 -8.22
C VAL A 94 3.25 0.52 -8.35
N ASP A 95 3.65 0.85 -9.57
CA ASP A 95 4.96 1.41 -9.84
C ASP A 95 5.07 2.82 -9.25
N GLU A 96 6.03 3.05 -8.35
CA GLU A 96 6.20 4.32 -7.66
C GLU A 96 7.25 5.25 -8.27
N ARG A 97 7.88 4.90 -9.40
CA ARG A 97 8.94 5.73 -10.00
C ARG A 97 8.54 7.19 -10.18
N LEU A 98 7.36 7.42 -10.73
CA LEU A 98 6.84 8.77 -10.96
C LEU A 98 6.33 9.40 -9.67
N THR A 99 5.71 8.61 -8.78
CA THR A 99 5.19 9.10 -7.51
C THR A 99 6.29 9.61 -6.60
N THR A 100 7.42 8.89 -6.53
CA THR A 100 8.56 9.29 -5.72
C THR A 100 9.13 10.64 -6.18
N VAL A 101 9.28 10.82 -7.48
CA VAL A 101 9.75 12.10 -8.04
C VAL A 101 8.78 13.23 -7.70
N THR A 102 7.48 13.00 -7.84
CA THR A 102 6.46 13.99 -7.54
C THR A 102 6.45 14.35 -6.06
N ALA A 103 6.51 13.36 -5.17
CA ALA A 103 6.54 13.58 -3.73
C ALA A 103 7.78 14.39 -3.33
N THR A 104 8.95 14.08 -3.88
CA THR A 104 10.18 14.82 -3.64
C THR A 104 10.06 16.26 -4.10
N ALA A 105 9.49 16.50 -5.28
CA ALA A 105 9.28 17.84 -5.82
C ALA A 105 8.34 18.67 -4.96
N MET A 106 7.26 18.07 -4.45
CA MET A 106 6.29 18.74 -3.58
C MET A 106 6.91 19.18 -2.25
N LEU A 107 7.93 18.45 -1.78
CA LEU A 107 8.59 18.71 -0.50
C LEU A 107 9.89 19.48 -0.63
N ARG A 108 10.26 19.86 -1.87
CA ARG A 108 11.47 20.64 -2.12
C ARG A 108 11.42 21.96 -1.37
N GLY A 109 12.49 22.25 -0.63
CA GLY A 109 12.58 23.47 0.16
C GLY A 109 12.10 23.34 1.59
N GLN A 110 11.47 22.27 1.97
CA GLN A 110 11.08 22.03 3.36
C GLN A 110 12.30 21.59 4.18
N ARG A 111 12.33 22.00 5.45
CA ARG A 111 13.41 21.62 6.35
C ARG A 111 13.30 20.15 6.72
N LYS A 112 14.46 19.49 6.82
CA LYS A 112 14.53 18.09 7.21
C LYS A 112 14.52 17.97 8.73
N GLY A 113 13.54 17.24 9.25
CA GLY A 113 13.42 16.92 10.67
C GLY A 113 12.48 15.73 10.84
N ALA A 114 12.33 15.23 12.06
CA ALA A 114 11.49 14.08 12.31
C ALA A 114 10.04 14.31 11.86
N LYS A 115 9.49 15.49 12.12
CA LYS A 115 8.14 15.85 11.69
C LYS A 115 8.01 15.92 10.17
N GLN A 116 9.01 16.52 9.50
CA GLN A 116 9.01 16.60 8.06
C GLN A 116 9.17 15.23 7.42
N ARG A 117 9.97 14.34 8.00
CA ARG A 117 10.10 12.96 7.50
C ARG A 117 8.79 12.21 7.60
N ALA A 118 8.06 12.36 8.72
CA ALA A 118 6.74 11.75 8.87
C ALA A 118 5.76 12.31 7.82
N VAL A 119 5.80 13.61 7.56
CA VAL A 119 4.98 14.25 6.52
C VAL A 119 5.37 13.74 5.13
N VAL A 120 6.68 13.58 4.85
CA VAL A 120 7.17 13.04 3.58
C VAL A 120 6.56 11.65 3.33
N ASP A 121 6.60 10.78 4.36
CA ASP A 121 6.04 9.42 4.25
C ASP A 121 4.55 9.45 3.95
N GLN A 122 3.79 10.34 4.61
CA GLN A 122 2.35 10.50 4.35
C GLN A 122 2.08 11.07 2.96
N VAL A 123 2.85 12.07 2.53
CA VAL A 123 2.71 12.65 1.20
C VAL A 123 3.01 11.60 0.12
N ALA A 124 4.04 10.79 0.32
CA ALA A 124 4.35 9.71 -0.61
C ALA A 124 3.19 8.73 -0.73
N ALA A 125 2.59 8.34 0.39
CA ALA A 125 1.42 7.46 0.40
C ALA A 125 0.22 8.10 -0.31
N VAL A 126 -0.02 9.39 -0.10
CA VAL A 126 -1.09 10.15 -0.78
C VAL A 126 -0.85 10.15 -2.29
N VAL A 127 0.37 10.43 -2.74
CA VAL A 127 0.69 10.47 -4.17
C VAL A 127 0.53 9.10 -4.81
N ILE A 128 1.02 8.04 -4.16
CA ILE A 128 0.86 6.67 -4.62
C ILE A 128 -0.63 6.35 -4.80
N LEU A 129 -1.43 6.61 -3.79
CA LEU A 129 -2.86 6.33 -3.83
C LEU A 129 -3.57 7.19 -4.87
N GLN A 130 -3.28 8.49 -4.92
CA GLN A 130 -3.92 9.41 -5.87
C GLN A 130 -3.68 8.98 -7.31
N GLN A 131 -2.46 8.59 -7.64
CA GLN A 131 -2.14 8.10 -8.98
C GLN A 131 -2.85 6.78 -9.29
N ALA A 132 -2.97 5.90 -8.30
CA ALA A 132 -3.73 4.66 -8.47
C ALA A 132 -5.21 4.95 -8.76
N LEU A 133 -5.81 5.90 -8.05
CA LEU A 133 -7.20 6.32 -8.28
C LEU A 133 -7.38 6.90 -9.68
N GLU A 134 -6.47 7.77 -10.09
CA GLU A 134 -6.51 8.39 -11.41
C GLU A 134 -6.33 7.36 -12.53
N ALA A 135 -5.45 6.40 -12.34
CA ALA A 135 -5.24 5.32 -13.32
C ALA A 135 -6.50 4.47 -13.47
N GLU A 136 -7.15 4.10 -12.37
CA GLU A 136 -8.40 3.35 -12.44
C GLU A 136 -9.50 4.15 -13.12
N SER A 137 -9.60 5.43 -12.79
CA SER A 137 -10.58 6.32 -13.43
C SER A 137 -10.37 6.43 -14.94
N ALA A 138 -9.11 6.51 -15.38
CA ALA A 138 -8.76 6.66 -16.77
C ALA A 138 -8.95 5.38 -17.58
N THR A 139 -8.61 4.22 -17.00
CA THR A 139 -8.60 2.94 -17.71
C THR A 139 -9.86 2.11 -17.49
N GLY A 140 -10.59 2.36 -16.41
CA GLY A 140 -11.70 1.53 -15.97
C GLY A 140 -11.29 0.24 -15.30
N ASN A 141 -9.99 0.01 -15.10
CA ASN A 141 -9.45 -1.21 -14.51
C ASN A 141 -8.71 -0.91 -13.21
N PRO A 142 -8.75 -1.82 -12.22
CA PRO A 142 -7.94 -1.68 -11.01
C PRO A 142 -6.46 -1.56 -11.34
N PRO A 143 -5.72 -0.69 -10.62
CA PRO A 143 -4.31 -0.44 -10.93
C PRO A 143 -3.39 -1.53 -10.39
N GLY A 144 -2.24 -1.70 -11.05
CA GLY A 144 -1.17 -2.54 -10.55
C GLY A 144 -1.46 -4.04 -10.54
N GLU A 145 -0.69 -4.76 -9.73
CA GLU A 145 -0.80 -6.22 -9.62
C GLU A 145 -1.23 -6.64 -8.22
N VAL A 146 -2.05 -7.68 -8.13
CA VAL A 146 -2.53 -8.22 -6.85
C VAL A 146 -1.48 -9.13 -6.22
N VAL A 147 -1.28 -8.96 -4.92
CA VAL A 147 -0.41 -9.81 -4.10
C VAL A 147 -1.28 -10.65 -3.16
N GLY A 148 -0.98 -11.92 -3.04
CA GLY A 148 -1.73 -12.82 -2.17
C GLY A 148 -3.04 -13.32 -2.80
N PRO A 149 -3.92 -13.97 -2.00
CA PRO A 149 -5.13 -14.57 -2.54
C PRO A 149 -6.10 -13.54 -3.09
N VAL A 150 -6.65 -13.83 -4.28
CA VAL A 150 -7.67 -13.01 -4.90
C VAL A 150 -9.01 -13.32 -4.22
N PRO A 151 -9.86 -12.33 -3.94
CA PRO A 151 -11.18 -12.60 -3.37
C PRO A 151 -11.97 -13.59 -4.23
N GLY A 152 -12.47 -14.65 -3.62
CA GLY A 152 -13.21 -15.71 -4.30
C GLY A 152 -12.37 -16.88 -4.79
N GLU A 153 -11.06 -16.82 -4.70
CA GLU A 153 -10.21 -17.96 -4.99
C GLU A 153 -10.15 -18.93 -3.80
N PRO A 154 -10.02 -20.22 -4.07
CA PRO A 154 -9.90 -21.20 -3.00
C PRO A 154 -8.60 -20.97 -2.20
N ALA A 155 -8.65 -21.38 -0.94
CA ALA A 155 -7.49 -21.30 -0.07
C ALA A 155 -6.31 -22.07 -0.67
N GLY A 156 -5.13 -21.47 -0.60
CA GLY A 156 -3.92 -22.10 -1.10
C GLY A 156 -3.49 -23.32 -0.28
N PRO A 157 -2.50 -24.06 -0.78
CA PRO A 157 -2.04 -25.29 -0.13
C PRO A 157 -1.65 -25.15 1.33
N GLU A 158 -1.11 -24.00 1.70
CA GLU A 158 -0.69 -23.74 3.07
C GLU A 158 -1.86 -23.75 4.06
N GLN A 159 -3.04 -23.29 3.62
CA GLN A 159 -4.21 -23.27 4.48
C GLN A 159 -4.83 -24.66 4.62
N GLU A 160 -4.74 -25.47 3.58
CA GLU A 160 -5.18 -26.86 3.66
C GLU A 160 -4.29 -27.66 4.61
N SER A 161 -3.00 -27.45 4.53
CA SER A 161 -2.03 -28.09 5.42
C SER A 161 -2.28 -27.75 6.90
N ALA A 162 -2.64 -26.51 7.19
CA ALA A 162 -2.97 -26.10 8.54
C ALA A 162 -4.25 -26.75 9.06
N ARG A 163 -5.22 -26.98 8.20
CA ARG A 163 -6.47 -27.66 8.58
C ARG A 163 -6.27 -29.15 8.85
N GLU A 164 -5.41 -29.79 8.11
CA GLU A 164 -5.07 -31.19 8.33
C GLU A 164 -4.29 -31.41 9.62
N GLY A 165 -3.50 -30.41 10.02
CA GLY A 165 -2.76 -30.43 11.25
C GLY A 165 -3.62 -30.37 12.51
N ASP A 166 -4.82 -29.83 12.39
CA ASP A 166 -5.77 -29.69 13.50
C ASP A 166 -6.72 -30.91 13.61
N ALA A 167 -6.68 -31.76 12.66
CA ALA A 167 -7.48 -32.99 12.65
C ALA A 167 -6.69 -34.13 13.28
#